data_6e0d9e165e02aff93b1c4c190cd229c0
#
_entry.id   6e0d9e165e02aff93b1c4c190cd229c0
#
_cell.length_a   1.000
_cell.length_b   1.000
_cell.length_c   1.000
_cell.angle_alpha   90.00
_cell.angle_beta   90.00
_cell.angle_gamma   90.00
#
_symmetry.space_group_name_H-M   'P 1'
#
loop_
_entity.id
_entity.type
_entity.pdbx_description
1 polymer ?
#
loop_
_entity_poly.entity_id
_entity_poly.type
_entity_poly.pdbx_seq_one_letter_code
_entity_poly.pdbx_strand_id
1 'polypeptide(L)'
;RQRQMCIRDSICDFEVNDYVFVNGQVTSYNGALQFKIERIRVAAEDEYTPTDYIPSSRYDIEQMYEELLGFVRSVDNPYIKQLLEAFFVEDEAFIKKFKNTSAAKTVHHGFMGGLLEHSLSVTRLCAKMSENYDFLNRDLLISCAMLHDVGKVRELSEFPRNDYTDEGNFIGHIVIGYEMVIEKIRHIPDFPEILANEVGHCILSHHGELEYGSPKKPAIAEAIALSMADNMDAKLETLRECLEAKDTNDWLGFNRWLESNIRRTSC
;
A
#
# COMPACT_ATOMS: atom_id res chain seq x y z
N ARG A 1 -33.78 21.17 -27.58
CA ARG A 1 -34.29 21.27 -26.18
C ARG A 1 -35.08 20.03 -25.74
N GLN A 2 -35.77 19.28 -26.63
CA GLN A 2 -36.52 18.07 -26.27
C GLN A 2 -35.64 16.81 -26.07
N ARG A 3 -34.45 16.72 -26.67
CA ARG A 3 -33.57 15.55 -26.51
C ARG A 3 -32.86 15.47 -25.15
N GLN A 4 -32.71 16.56 -24.41
CA GLN A 4 -32.12 16.56 -23.07
C GLN A 4 -33.12 16.15 -21.96
N MET A 5 -34.43 16.24 -22.19
CA MET A 5 -35.43 15.83 -21.19
C MET A 5 -35.62 14.34 -21.05
N CYS A 6 -35.43 13.54 -22.14
CA CYS A 6 -35.59 12.07 -22.08
C CYS A 6 -34.44 11.33 -21.35
N ILE A 7 -33.29 11.95 -21.14
CA ILE A 7 -32.15 11.33 -20.45
C ILE A 7 -32.29 11.49 -18.91
N ARG A 8 -32.94 12.57 -18.44
CA ARG A 8 -33.10 12.82 -17.00
C ARG A 8 -34.03 11.83 -16.29
N ASP A 9 -35.05 11.31 -16.97
CA ASP A 9 -36.02 10.39 -16.36
C ASP A 9 -35.55 8.94 -16.28
N SER A 10 -34.37 8.61 -16.86
CA SER A 10 -33.79 7.26 -16.86
C SER A 10 -32.47 7.15 -16.08
N ILE A 11 -32.04 8.23 -15.44
CA ILE A 11 -30.84 8.27 -14.59
C ILE A 11 -31.31 8.25 -13.14
N CYS A 12 -31.10 7.13 -12.46
CA CYS A 12 -31.22 7.08 -11.00
C CYS A 12 -30.09 7.88 -10.38
N ASP A 13 -30.34 8.45 -9.20
CA ASP A 13 -29.29 9.11 -8.42
C ASP A 13 -28.23 8.06 -8.06
N PHE A 14 -26.97 8.33 -8.41
CA PHE A 14 -25.80 7.56 -8.02
C PHE A 14 -24.67 8.53 -7.67
N GLU A 15 -23.81 8.10 -6.78
CA GLU A 15 -22.67 8.88 -6.31
C GLU A 15 -21.36 8.41 -6.97
N VAL A 16 -20.32 9.19 -6.79
CA VAL A 16 -18.96 8.80 -7.22
C VAL A 16 -18.54 7.57 -6.42
N ASN A 17 -18.03 6.57 -7.11
CA ASN A 17 -17.63 5.24 -6.61
C ASN A 17 -18.78 4.23 -6.45
N ASP A 18 -20.01 4.58 -6.79
CA ASP A 18 -21.06 3.55 -6.90
C ASP A 18 -20.79 2.61 -8.08
N TYR A 19 -21.03 1.32 -7.87
CA TYR A 19 -21.11 0.37 -8.96
C TYR A 19 -22.43 0.56 -9.69
N VAL A 20 -22.34 0.81 -10.98
CA VAL A 20 -23.53 1.09 -11.78
C VAL A 20 -23.71 0.08 -12.89
N PHE A 21 -24.95 -0.37 -13.05
CA PHE A 21 -25.34 -1.13 -14.21
C PHE A 21 -25.70 -0.19 -15.36
N VAL A 22 -24.98 -0.33 -16.48
CA VAL A 22 -25.16 0.52 -17.65
C VAL A 22 -25.66 -0.29 -18.82
N ASN A 23 -26.78 0.14 -19.42
CA ASN A 23 -27.32 -0.43 -20.65
C ASN A 23 -27.24 0.62 -21.76
N GLY A 24 -26.84 0.20 -22.97
CA GLY A 24 -26.68 1.12 -24.09
C GLY A 24 -26.21 0.42 -25.37
N GLN A 25 -25.88 1.21 -26.38
CA GLN A 25 -25.44 0.77 -27.68
C GLN A 25 -24.06 1.26 -28.04
N VAL A 26 -23.24 0.38 -28.60
CA VAL A 26 -21.96 0.78 -29.19
C VAL A 26 -22.24 1.43 -30.53
N THR A 27 -21.80 2.66 -30.73
CA THR A 27 -21.91 3.45 -31.94
C THR A 27 -20.53 3.90 -32.41
N SER A 28 -20.41 4.25 -33.70
CA SER A 28 -19.18 4.83 -34.23
C SER A 28 -19.43 6.30 -34.64
N TYR A 29 -18.56 7.19 -34.23
CA TYR A 29 -18.56 8.58 -34.64
C TYR A 29 -17.15 9.03 -35.04
N ASN A 30 -16.98 9.49 -36.27
CA ASN A 30 -15.68 9.87 -36.84
C ASN A 30 -14.60 8.78 -36.71
N GLY A 31 -14.97 7.50 -36.84
CA GLY A 31 -14.07 6.36 -36.73
C GLY A 31 -13.72 5.92 -35.30
N ALA A 32 -14.18 6.64 -34.28
CA ALA A 32 -14.03 6.26 -32.89
C ALA A 32 -15.29 5.55 -32.37
N LEU A 33 -15.10 4.45 -31.63
CA LEU A 33 -16.19 3.77 -30.95
C LEU A 33 -16.66 4.59 -29.74
N GLN A 34 -17.96 4.74 -29.62
CA GLN A 34 -18.62 5.43 -28.50
C GLN A 34 -19.72 4.53 -27.93
N PHE A 35 -19.90 4.58 -26.62
CA PHE A 35 -20.99 3.88 -25.94
C PHE A 35 -22.10 4.88 -25.61
N LYS A 36 -23.27 4.73 -26.29
CA LYS A 36 -24.44 5.55 -26.04
C LYS A 36 -25.25 4.92 -24.92
N ILE A 37 -25.21 5.53 -23.74
CA ILE A 37 -25.95 5.09 -22.56
C ILE A 37 -27.44 5.34 -22.77
N GLU A 38 -28.27 4.32 -22.56
CA GLU A 38 -29.73 4.38 -22.61
C GLU A 38 -30.35 4.31 -21.22
N ARG A 39 -29.76 3.50 -20.32
CA ARG A 39 -30.16 3.38 -18.92
C ARG A 39 -28.92 3.25 -18.03
N ILE A 40 -29.02 3.83 -16.83
CA ILE A 40 -28.04 3.70 -15.79
C ILE A 40 -28.77 3.58 -14.44
N ARG A 41 -28.34 2.68 -13.59
CA ARG A 41 -28.81 2.52 -12.22
C ARG A 41 -27.69 2.03 -11.32
N VAL A 42 -27.81 2.23 -10.03
CA VAL A 42 -26.93 1.59 -9.05
C VAL A 42 -27.09 0.06 -9.17
N ALA A 43 -26.00 -0.67 -9.18
CA ALA A 43 -25.99 -2.12 -9.18
C ALA A 43 -26.37 -2.65 -7.79
N ALA A 44 -27.14 -3.74 -7.73
CA ALA A 44 -27.39 -4.42 -6.48
C ALA A 44 -26.13 -5.21 -6.03
N GLU A 45 -25.98 -5.47 -4.75
CA GLU A 45 -24.77 -6.09 -4.18
C GLU A 45 -24.45 -7.48 -4.77
N ASP A 46 -25.46 -8.17 -5.30
CA ASP A 46 -25.33 -9.49 -5.95
C ASP A 46 -25.07 -9.42 -7.45
N GLU A 47 -25.07 -8.23 -8.05
CA GLU A 47 -24.89 -8.04 -9.51
C GLU A 47 -23.44 -7.77 -9.91
N TYR A 48 -22.53 -7.61 -8.96
CA TYR A 48 -21.12 -7.37 -9.25
C TYR A 48 -20.21 -8.01 -8.18
N THR A 49 -18.99 -8.31 -8.60
CA THR A 49 -17.92 -8.71 -7.69
C THR A 49 -16.93 -7.57 -7.62
N PRO A 50 -16.75 -6.90 -6.45
CA PRO A 50 -15.87 -5.73 -6.33
C PRO A 50 -14.47 -5.95 -6.90
N THR A 51 -13.88 -7.11 -6.71
CA THR A 51 -12.54 -7.48 -7.19
C THR A 51 -12.40 -7.50 -8.72
N ASP A 52 -13.50 -7.54 -9.47
CA ASP A 52 -13.46 -7.48 -10.94
C ASP A 52 -13.22 -6.03 -11.45
N TYR A 53 -13.44 -5.04 -10.59
CA TYR A 53 -13.37 -3.61 -10.93
C TYR A 53 -12.31 -2.85 -10.15
N ILE A 54 -11.82 -3.42 -9.05
CA ILE A 54 -10.78 -2.82 -8.21
C ILE A 54 -9.47 -3.53 -8.54
N PRO A 55 -8.41 -2.78 -8.91
CA PRO A 55 -7.09 -3.38 -9.02
C PRO A 55 -6.73 -4.08 -7.72
N SER A 56 -6.29 -5.33 -7.79
CA SER A 56 -5.89 -6.12 -6.62
C SER A 56 -4.52 -6.73 -6.83
N SER A 57 -3.84 -7.08 -5.74
CA SER A 57 -2.59 -7.81 -5.79
C SER A 57 -2.73 -9.06 -6.67
N ARG A 58 -1.70 -9.36 -7.43
CA ARG A 58 -1.58 -10.61 -8.20
C ARG A 58 -1.35 -11.83 -7.32
N TYR A 59 -0.94 -11.61 -6.08
CA TYR A 59 -0.68 -12.65 -5.11
C TYR A 59 -1.89 -12.85 -4.21
N ASP A 60 -2.05 -14.06 -3.72
CA ASP A 60 -3.11 -14.39 -2.78
C ASP A 60 -2.87 -13.68 -1.44
N ILE A 61 -3.86 -12.88 -1.02
CA ILE A 61 -3.78 -12.03 0.17
C ILE A 61 -3.62 -12.89 1.44
N GLU A 62 -4.30 -14.01 1.54
CA GLU A 62 -4.22 -14.88 2.71
C GLU A 62 -2.86 -15.58 2.80
N GLN A 63 -2.30 -16.00 1.66
CA GLN A 63 -0.95 -16.57 1.63
C GLN A 63 0.12 -15.55 2.01
N MET A 64 0.03 -14.32 1.50
CA MET A 64 0.94 -13.23 1.90
C MET A 64 0.84 -12.94 3.38
N TYR A 65 -0.38 -12.92 3.91
CA TYR A 65 -0.61 -12.65 5.33
C TYR A 65 -0.07 -13.77 6.22
N GLU A 66 -0.26 -15.04 5.84
CA GLU A 66 0.30 -16.16 6.59
C GLU A 66 1.84 -16.16 6.58
N GLU A 67 2.47 -15.74 5.49
CA GLU A 67 3.91 -15.55 5.43
C GLU A 67 4.36 -14.40 6.37
N LEU A 68 3.63 -13.29 6.41
CA LEU A 68 3.89 -12.19 7.37
C LEU A 68 3.81 -12.70 8.81
N LEU A 69 2.79 -13.49 9.15
CA LEU A 69 2.67 -14.14 10.45
C LEU A 69 3.84 -15.10 10.75
N GLY A 70 4.41 -15.72 9.71
CA GLY A 70 5.64 -16.48 9.82
C GLY A 70 6.81 -15.64 10.35
N PHE A 71 6.95 -14.40 9.85
CA PHE A 71 7.94 -13.45 10.38
C PHE A 71 7.63 -13.04 11.81
N VAL A 72 6.36 -12.75 12.15
CA VAL A 72 5.94 -12.44 13.54
C VAL A 72 6.38 -13.56 14.48
N ARG A 73 6.10 -14.81 14.12
CA ARG A 73 6.48 -15.99 14.93
C ARG A 73 7.98 -16.16 15.08
N SER A 74 8.76 -15.71 14.11
CA SER A 74 10.23 -15.84 14.07
C SER A 74 10.99 -14.81 14.89
N VAL A 75 10.30 -13.84 15.49
CA VAL A 75 10.90 -12.82 16.39
C VAL A 75 11.13 -13.45 17.76
N ASP A 76 12.36 -13.34 18.27
CA ASP A 76 12.74 -13.88 19.58
C ASP A 76 12.57 -12.85 20.71
N ASN A 77 12.75 -11.55 20.42
CA ASN A 77 12.59 -10.49 21.43
C ASN A 77 11.12 -10.44 21.91
N PRO A 78 10.84 -10.67 23.21
CA PRO A 78 9.48 -10.82 23.71
C PRO A 78 8.66 -9.54 23.63
N TYR A 79 9.25 -8.39 23.79
CA TYR A 79 8.58 -7.10 23.72
C TYR A 79 8.18 -6.75 22.29
N ILE A 80 9.09 -6.94 21.36
CA ILE A 80 8.82 -6.73 19.92
C ILE A 80 7.77 -7.71 19.45
N LYS A 81 7.86 -8.98 19.87
CA LYS A 81 6.87 -10.00 19.50
C LYS A 81 5.46 -9.64 19.97
N GLN A 82 5.30 -9.23 21.23
CA GLN A 82 4.01 -8.75 21.75
C GLN A 82 3.49 -7.54 20.96
N LEU A 83 4.36 -6.60 20.58
CA LEU A 83 3.97 -5.47 19.74
C LEU A 83 3.43 -5.92 18.38
N LEU A 84 4.11 -6.85 17.71
CA LEU A 84 3.65 -7.38 16.43
C LEU A 84 2.36 -8.19 16.57
N GLU A 85 2.23 -9.00 17.62
CA GLU A 85 1.01 -9.75 17.91
C GLU A 85 -0.17 -8.81 18.16
N ALA A 86 0.04 -7.69 18.86
CA ALA A 86 -0.99 -6.68 19.09
C ALA A 86 -1.51 -6.02 17.80
N PHE A 87 -0.71 -5.97 16.71
CA PHE A 87 -1.15 -5.49 15.41
C PHE A 87 -1.70 -6.61 14.53
N PHE A 88 -0.94 -7.68 14.38
CA PHE A 88 -1.16 -8.66 13.31
C PHE A 88 -1.82 -9.96 13.79
N VAL A 89 -2.20 -10.09 15.07
CA VAL A 89 -2.89 -11.27 15.61
C VAL A 89 -4.14 -10.88 16.38
N GLU A 90 -4.08 -9.83 17.21
CA GLU A 90 -5.14 -9.51 18.16
C GLU A 90 -6.14 -8.47 17.64
N ASP A 91 -5.70 -7.57 16.75
CA ASP A 91 -6.52 -6.45 16.25
C ASP A 91 -7.20 -6.81 14.92
N GLU A 92 -8.34 -7.52 15.00
CA GLU A 92 -9.10 -7.95 13.81
C GLU A 92 -9.49 -6.78 12.89
N ALA A 93 -9.80 -5.61 13.46
CA ALA A 93 -10.20 -4.44 12.69
C ALA A 93 -9.01 -3.86 11.90
N PHE A 94 -7.84 -3.78 12.55
CA PHE A 94 -6.61 -3.38 11.88
C PHE A 94 -6.22 -4.40 10.80
N ILE A 95 -6.23 -5.69 11.11
CA ILE A 95 -5.86 -6.77 10.18
C ILE A 95 -6.70 -6.70 8.91
N LYS A 96 -8.02 -6.54 9.06
CA LYS A 96 -8.93 -6.40 7.90
C LYS A 96 -8.54 -5.21 7.04
N LYS A 97 -8.28 -4.05 7.62
CA LYS A 97 -7.86 -2.85 6.88
C LYS A 97 -6.51 -3.04 6.22
N PHE A 98 -5.51 -3.53 6.97
CA PHE A 98 -4.15 -3.74 6.48
C PHE A 98 -4.11 -4.67 5.26
N LYS A 99 -4.90 -5.73 5.23
CA LYS A 99 -5.02 -6.67 4.12
C LYS A 99 -5.69 -6.07 2.87
N ASN A 100 -6.48 -5.01 3.02
CA ASN A 100 -7.26 -4.42 1.93
C ASN A 100 -6.75 -3.05 1.46
N THR A 101 -5.92 -2.37 2.25
CA THR A 101 -5.40 -1.03 1.94
C THR A 101 -4.33 -1.11 0.85
N SER A 102 -4.27 -0.08 -0.01
CA SER A 102 -3.16 0.11 -0.95
C SER A 102 -1.93 0.70 -0.25
N ALA A 103 -0.74 0.52 -0.84
CA ALA A 103 0.45 1.20 -0.34
C ALA A 103 0.56 2.65 -0.86
N ALA A 104 -0.18 3.02 -1.92
CA ALA A 104 -0.19 4.37 -2.47
C ALA A 104 -1.51 4.67 -3.18
N LYS A 105 -1.81 5.96 -3.40
CA LYS A 105 -3.02 6.38 -4.12
C LYS A 105 -2.99 6.02 -5.61
N THR A 106 -1.85 6.18 -6.30
CA THR A 106 -1.78 6.11 -7.77
C THR A 106 -0.52 5.49 -8.35
N VAL A 107 0.48 5.17 -7.55
CA VAL A 107 1.77 4.61 -7.99
C VAL A 107 2.06 3.36 -7.19
N HIS A 108 3.03 2.58 -7.60
CA HIS A 108 3.48 1.30 -7.02
C HIS A 108 2.63 0.79 -5.84
N HIS A 109 2.10 -0.42 -5.96
CA HIS A 109 1.17 -1.02 -4.99
C HIS A 109 -0.14 -0.22 -4.75
N GLY A 110 -0.60 0.59 -5.73
CA GLY A 110 -1.85 1.36 -5.68
C GLY A 110 -3.12 0.51 -5.89
N PHE A 111 -3.15 -0.72 -5.37
CA PHE A 111 -4.21 -1.69 -5.52
C PHE A 111 -4.58 -2.34 -4.17
N MET A 112 -5.71 -3.03 -4.11
CA MET A 112 -6.16 -3.74 -2.92
C MET A 112 -5.15 -4.82 -2.52
N GLY A 113 -4.73 -4.82 -1.25
CA GLY A 113 -3.67 -5.68 -0.74
C GLY A 113 -2.26 -5.15 -0.97
N GLY A 114 -2.11 -3.96 -1.59
CA GLY A 114 -0.81 -3.38 -1.90
C GLY A 114 0.01 -3.06 -0.67
N LEU A 115 -0.61 -2.62 0.43
CA LEU A 115 0.09 -2.35 1.69
C LEU A 115 0.69 -3.63 2.29
N LEU A 116 -0.05 -4.73 2.30
CA LEU A 116 0.45 -6.02 2.75
C LEU A 116 1.57 -6.53 1.84
N GLU A 117 1.39 -6.45 0.50
CA GLU A 117 2.40 -6.88 -0.47
C GLU A 117 3.71 -6.11 -0.30
N HIS A 118 3.64 -4.78 -0.21
CA HIS A 118 4.79 -3.91 0.05
C HIS A 118 5.48 -4.23 1.38
N SER A 119 4.73 -4.22 2.49
CA SER A 119 5.28 -4.49 3.82
C SER A 119 5.95 -5.86 3.90
N LEU A 120 5.38 -6.89 3.26
CA LEU A 120 5.97 -8.22 3.19
C LEU A 120 7.24 -8.23 2.34
N SER A 121 7.26 -7.54 1.20
CA SER A 121 8.43 -7.42 0.33
C SER A 121 9.59 -6.75 1.05
N VAL A 122 9.34 -5.60 1.70
CA VAL A 122 10.35 -4.90 2.51
C VAL A 122 10.84 -5.78 3.66
N THR A 123 9.96 -6.54 4.32
CA THR A 123 10.33 -7.47 5.39
C THR A 123 11.25 -8.58 4.89
N ARG A 124 10.98 -9.16 3.72
CA ARG A 124 11.86 -10.16 3.07
C ARG A 124 13.24 -9.59 2.76
N LEU A 125 13.31 -8.37 2.22
CA LEU A 125 14.56 -7.67 1.95
C LEU A 125 15.35 -7.43 3.24
N CYS A 126 14.71 -6.92 4.28
CA CYS A 126 15.32 -6.68 5.59
C CYS A 126 15.82 -7.98 6.24
N ALA A 127 15.07 -9.07 6.13
CA ALA A 127 15.53 -10.38 6.61
C ALA A 127 16.80 -10.84 5.88
N LYS A 128 16.87 -10.67 4.55
CA LYS A 128 18.09 -10.99 3.77
C LYS A 128 19.26 -10.07 4.09
N MET A 129 19.02 -8.81 4.36
CA MET A 129 20.07 -7.88 4.80
C MET A 129 20.65 -8.32 6.15
N SER A 130 19.80 -8.72 7.11
CA SER A 130 20.27 -9.20 8.42
C SER A 130 21.04 -10.52 8.37
N GLU A 131 20.78 -11.39 7.37
CA GLU A 131 21.59 -12.57 7.11
C GLU A 131 22.99 -12.22 6.58
N ASN A 132 23.13 -11.09 5.86
CA ASN A 132 24.37 -10.68 5.23
C ASN A 132 25.23 -9.77 6.11
N TYR A 133 24.60 -9.01 7.01
CA TYR A 133 25.25 -8.03 7.89
C TYR A 133 25.00 -8.36 9.36
N ASP A 134 25.97 -8.93 10.01
CA ASP A 134 25.90 -9.48 11.38
C ASP A 134 25.74 -8.42 12.49
N PHE A 135 25.99 -7.14 12.17
CA PHE A 135 25.77 -6.01 13.09
C PHE A 135 24.31 -5.53 13.12
N LEU A 136 23.44 -6.00 12.21
CA LEU A 136 22.02 -5.64 12.21
C LEU A 136 21.25 -6.49 13.22
N ASN A 137 20.48 -5.84 14.09
CA ASN A 137 19.52 -6.52 14.93
C ASN A 137 18.33 -6.98 14.07
N ARG A 138 18.28 -8.28 13.75
CA ARG A 138 17.26 -8.87 12.88
C ARG A 138 15.85 -8.61 13.39
N ASP A 139 15.60 -8.81 14.68
CA ASP A 139 14.26 -8.70 15.25
C ASP A 139 13.74 -7.25 15.15
N LEU A 140 14.59 -6.28 15.47
CA LEU A 140 14.23 -4.86 15.32
C LEU A 140 13.98 -4.52 13.84
N LEU A 141 14.87 -4.94 12.94
CA LEU A 141 14.82 -4.58 11.54
C LEU A 141 13.56 -5.13 10.84
N ILE A 142 13.29 -6.45 10.96
CA ILE A 142 12.12 -7.05 10.32
C ILE A 142 10.79 -6.55 10.91
N SER A 143 10.80 -6.24 12.22
CA SER A 143 9.61 -5.73 12.90
C SER A 143 9.30 -4.30 12.46
N CYS A 144 10.32 -3.45 12.36
CA CYS A 144 10.16 -2.12 11.83
C CYS A 144 9.76 -2.15 10.34
N ALA A 145 10.22 -3.14 9.56
CA ALA A 145 9.76 -3.34 8.19
C ALA A 145 8.27 -3.71 8.09
N MET A 146 7.74 -4.49 9.03
CA MET A 146 6.30 -4.78 9.10
C MET A 146 5.47 -3.58 9.57
N LEU A 147 6.05 -2.68 10.38
CA LEU A 147 5.35 -1.58 11.04
C LEU A 147 5.51 -0.21 10.36
N HIS A 148 6.47 -0.04 9.43
CA HIS A 148 6.83 1.30 8.93
C HIS A 148 5.67 2.05 8.31
N ASP A 149 4.79 1.34 7.63
CA ASP A 149 3.68 1.87 6.84
C ASP A 149 2.28 1.60 7.44
N VAL A 150 2.18 1.13 8.68
CA VAL A 150 0.87 0.82 9.30
C VAL A 150 -0.06 2.03 9.37
N GLY A 151 0.48 3.24 9.36
CA GLY A 151 -0.31 4.48 9.33
C GLY A 151 -1.15 4.66 8.07
N LYS A 152 -0.81 4.00 6.97
CA LYS A 152 -1.58 4.05 5.71
C LYS A 152 -3.00 3.54 5.84
N VAL A 153 -3.29 2.68 6.82
CA VAL A 153 -4.67 2.22 7.10
C VAL A 153 -5.60 3.33 7.59
N ARG A 154 -5.05 4.46 8.06
CA ARG A 154 -5.79 5.67 8.45
C ARG A 154 -5.57 6.81 7.46
N GLU A 155 -4.42 6.85 6.79
CA GLU A 155 -4.09 7.85 5.77
C GLU A 155 -4.99 7.73 4.53
N LEU A 156 -5.28 6.49 4.09
CA LEU A 156 -6.06 6.22 2.89
C LEU A 156 -7.45 5.70 3.24
N SER A 157 -8.45 6.14 2.48
CA SER A 157 -9.80 5.60 2.56
C SER A 157 -9.87 4.23 1.90
N GLU A 158 -10.83 3.41 2.32
CA GLU A 158 -11.07 2.09 1.75
C GLU A 158 -11.46 2.17 0.26
N PHE A 159 -11.17 1.10 -0.49
CA PHE A 159 -11.67 0.94 -1.84
C PHE A 159 -13.21 0.91 -1.88
N PRO A 160 -13.83 1.39 -2.97
CA PRO A 160 -13.22 1.79 -4.26
C PRO A 160 -12.67 3.21 -4.31
N ARG A 161 -12.80 4.01 -3.26
CA ARG A 161 -12.41 5.41 -3.28
C ARG A 161 -10.88 5.59 -3.33
N ASN A 162 -10.16 4.89 -2.48
CA ASN A 162 -8.69 4.92 -2.38
C ASN A 162 -8.09 6.34 -2.46
N ASP A 163 -8.58 7.25 -1.61
CA ASP A 163 -8.13 8.64 -1.55
C ASP A 163 -7.63 9.00 -0.16
N TYR A 164 -6.87 10.09 -0.06
CA TYR A 164 -6.45 10.59 1.25
C TYR A 164 -7.64 10.97 2.12
N THR A 165 -7.62 10.53 3.35
CA THR A 165 -8.52 11.00 4.41
C THR A 165 -8.14 12.42 4.85
N ASP A 166 -9.00 13.10 5.62
CA ASP A 166 -8.63 14.38 6.23
C ASP A 166 -7.41 14.22 7.14
N GLU A 167 -7.35 13.15 7.92
CA GLU A 167 -6.21 12.82 8.78
C GLU A 167 -4.95 12.58 7.94
N GLY A 168 -5.06 11.83 6.84
CA GLY A 168 -3.97 11.59 5.90
C GLY A 168 -3.40 12.88 5.30
N ASN A 169 -4.28 13.81 4.89
CA ASN A 169 -3.87 15.10 4.35
C ASN A 169 -3.22 16.01 5.39
N PHE A 170 -3.67 16.01 6.66
CA PHE A 170 -3.16 16.89 7.70
C PHE A 170 -1.91 16.36 8.37
N ILE A 171 -1.79 15.05 8.57
CA ILE A 171 -0.79 14.43 9.45
C ILE A 171 0.17 13.55 8.66
N GLY A 172 -0.33 12.73 7.73
CA GLY A 172 0.45 11.77 6.94
C GLY A 172 0.78 10.47 7.69
N HIS A 173 0.95 9.36 6.94
CA HIS A 173 1.10 8.00 7.48
C HIS A 173 2.29 7.82 8.44
N ILE A 174 3.40 8.53 8.25
CA ILE A 174 4.59 8.40 9.10
C ILE A 174 4.25 8.73 10.55
N VAL A 175 3.60 9.88 10.77
CA VAL A 175 3.25 10.34 12.13
C VAL A 175 2.07 9.55 12.68
N ILE A 176 1.07 9.25 11.85
CA ILE A 176 -0.06 8.37 12.21
C ILE A 176 0.46 6.98 12.64
N GLY A 177 1.36 6.38 11.86
CA GLY A 177 1.96 5.08 12.17
C GLY A 177 2.76 5.10 13.46
N TYR A 178 3.57 6.14 13.66
CA TYR A 178 4.29 6.35 14.92
C TYR A 178 3.33 6.41 16.12
N GLU A 179 2.25 7.20 16.02
CA GLU A 179 1.23 7.29 17.07
C GLU A 179 0.61 5.92 17.39
N MET A 180 0.17 5.19 16.35
CA MET A 180 -0.43 3.86 16.50
C MET A 180 0.52 2.88 17.20
N VAL A 181 1.81 2.89 16.82
CA VAL A 181 2.81 2.00 17.41
C VAL A 181 3.11 2.37 18.85
N ILE A 182 3.29 3.65 19.16
CA ILE A 182 3.55 4.09 20.54
C ILE A 182 2.33 3.85 21.43
N GLU A 183 1.12 3.98 20.92
CA GLU A 183 -0.10 3.65 21.66
C GLU A 183 -0.10 2.17 22.07
N LYS A 184 0.18 1.24 21.14
CA LYS A 184 0.25 -0.20 21.47
C LYS A 184 1.41 -0.53 22.42
N ILE A 185 2.59 0.09 22.25
CA ILE A 185 3.73 -0.06 23.17
C ILE A 185 3.35 0.30 24.61
N ARG A 186 2.58 1.38 24.81
CA ARG A 186 2.12 1.80 26.14
C ARG A 186 1.24 0.76 26.87
N HIS A 187 0.64 -0.15 26.13
CA HIS A 187 -0.18 -1.23 26.70
C HIS A 187 0.62 -2.52 26.99
N ILE A 188 1.91 -2.57 26.57
CA ILE A 188 2.81 -3.70 26.86
C ILE A 188 3.58 -3.39 28.16
N PRO A 189 3.34 -4.17 29.22
CA PRO A 189 4.03 -3.94 30.50
C PRO A 189 5.55 -4.02 30.35
N ASP A 190 6.25 -3.12 31.02
CA ASP A 190 7.71 -3.08 31.11
C ASP A 190 8.44 -3.00 29.75
N PHE A 191 7.78 -2.50 28.72
CA PHE A 191 8.43 -2.30 27.39
C PHE A 191 9.60 -1.34 27.58
N PRO A 192 10.85 -1.72 27.20
CA PRO A 192 12.03 -0.90 27.43
C PRO A 192 11.94 0.43 26.67
N GLU A 193 12.14 1.55 27.38
CA GLU A 193 12.04 2.90 26.79
C GLU A 193 13.00 3.10 25.62
N ILE A 194 14.23 2.59 25.72
CA ILE A 194 15.21 2.71 24.63
C ILE A 194 14.74 1.94 23.38
N LEU A 195 14.15 0.76 23.54
CA LEU A 195 13.62 -0.04 22.45
C LEU A 195 12.41 0.64 21.81
N ALA A 196 11.53 1.27 22.61
CA ALA A 196 10.41 2.07 22.11
C ALA A 196 10.89 3.24 21.24
N ASN A 197 11.97 3.91 21.68
CA ASN A 197 12.59 5.00 20.92
C ASN A 197 13.25 4.52 19.63
N GLU A 198 13.88 3.33 19.63
CA GLU A 198 14.49 2.72 18.43
C GLU A 198 13.44 2.34 17.40
N VAL A 199 12.36 1.66 17.81
CA VAL A 199 11.21 1.35 16.95
C VAL A 199 10.59 2.62 16.39
N GLY A 200 10.29 3.59 17.26
CA GLY A 200 9.72 4.87 16.84
C GLY A 200 10.62 5.63 15.87
N HIS A 201 11.95 5.59 16.10
CA HIS A 201 12.94 6.21 15.20
C HIS A 201 12.93 5.57 13.81
N CYS A 202 12.88 4.24 13.71
CA CYS A 202 12.78 3.53 12.44
C CYS A 202 11.55 3.99 11.65
N ILE A 203 10.38 4.10 12.31
CA ILE A 203 9.15 4.57 11.66
C ILE A 203 9.28 6.03 11.20
N LEU A 204 9.76 6.92 12.06
CA LEU A 204 9.89 8.35 11.75
C LEU A 204 10.94 8.66 10.67
N SER A 205 11.83 7.72 10.36
CA SER A 205 12.96 7.95 9.44
C SER A 205 12.97 7.03 8.21
N HIS A 206 11.92 6.19 8.00
CA HIS A 206 11.98 5.16 6.97
C HIS A 206 12.07 5.69 5.53
N HIS A 207 11.54 6.87 5.22
CA HIS A 207 11.76 7.49 3.91
C HIS A 207 13.20 8.00 3.69
N GLY A 208 14.05 8.03 4.73
CA GLY A 208 15.48 8.33 4.67
C GLY A 208 15.82 9.80 4.61
N GLU A 209 15.21 10.57 3.73
CA GLU A 209 15.53 11.99 3.51
C GLU A 209 14.39 12.90 3.97
N LEU A 210 14.75 14.11 4.45
CA LEU A 210 13.78 15.12 4.89
C LEU A 210 12.89 15.59 3.73
N GLU A 211 13.46 15.64 2.53
CA GLU A 211 12.77 16.02 1.29
C GLU A 211 11.67 15.03 0.90
N TYR A 212 11.77 13.78 1.39
CA TYR A 212 10.75 12.74 1.18
C TYR A 212 9.71 12.69 2.31
N GLY A 213 9.75 13.66 3.22
CA GLY A 213 8.77 13.81 4.30
C GLY A 213 9.14 13.10 5.60
N SER A 214 10.33 12.48 5.71
CA SER A 214 10.80 11.94 6.98
C SER A 214 11.01 13.05 8.00
N PRO A 215 10.40 12.99 9.20
CA PRO A 215 10.68 13.95 10.28
C PRO A 215 12.12 13.92 10.78
N LYS A 216 12.82 12.80 10.61
CA LYS A 216 14.21 12.56 10.99
C LYS A 216 14.95 11.76 9.92
N LYS A 217 16.25 11.98 9.80
CA LYS A 217 17.15 11.09 9.06
C LYS A 217 17.47 9.84 9.88
N PRO A 218 17.65 8.67 9.23
CA PRO A 218 18.05 7.44 9.93
C PRO A 218 19.35 7.62 10.68
N ALA A 219 19.39 7.20 11.95
CA ALA A 219 20.54 7.36 12.84
C ALA A 219 21.06 6.05 13.45
N ILE A 220 20.33 4.94 13.25
CA ILE A 220 20.76 3.59 13.65
C ILE A 220 20.83 2.69 12.42
N ALA A 221 21.57 1.59 12.52
CA ALA A 221 21.86 0.72 11.39
C ALA A 221 20.57 0.14 10.79
N GLU A 222 19.63 -0.29 11.62
CA GLU A 222 18.34 -0.85 11.21
C GLU A 222 17.47 0.18 10.48
N ALA A 223 17.46 1.44 10.93
CA ALA A 223 16.71 2.51 10.26
C ALA A 223 17.30 2.83 8.88
N ILE A 224 18.63 2.80 8.74
CA ILE A 224 19.31 2.98 7.45
C ILE A 224 18.97 1.80 6.52
N ALA A 225 19.07 0.56 7.03
CA ALA A 225 18.76 -0.63 6.26
C ALA A 225 17.28 -0.65 5.80
N LEU A 226 16.36 -0.30 6.70
CA LEU A 226 14.93 -0.19 6.40
C LEU A 226 14.66 0.81 5.28
N SER A 227 15.21 2.01 5.39
CA SER A 227 15.04 3.07 4.39
C SER A 227 15.57 2.65 3.01
N MET A 228 16.69 1.91 2.96
CA MET A 228 17.22 1.38 1.71
C MET A 228 16.32 0.28 1.13
N ALA A 229 15.78 -0.61 1.97
CA ALA A 229 14.89 -1.69 1.55
C ALA A 229 13.56 -1.16 1.00
N ASP A 230 12.96 -0.18 1.68
CA ASP A 230 11.74 0.51 1.28
C ASP A 230 11.91 1.21 -0.08
N ASN A 231 12.93 2.03 -0.22
CA ASN A 231 13.24 2.71 -1.49
C ASN A 231 13.54 1.70 -2.63
N MET A 232 14.22 0.59 -2.32
CA MET A 232 14.50 -0.46 -3.29
C MET A 232 13.22 -1.12 -3.79
N ASP A 233 12.32 -1.50 -2.87
CA ASP A 233 11.04 -2.13 -3.23
C ASP A 233 10.19 -1.18 -4.09
N ALA A 234 10.01 0.07 -3.67
CA ALA A 234 9.26 1.08 -4.41
C ALA A 234 9.81 1.31 -5.84
N LYS A 235 11.13 1.37 -6.01
CA LYS A 235 11.76 1.55 -7.33
C LYS A 235 11.64 0.32 -8.21
N LEU A 236 11.82 -0.88 -7.66
CA LEU A 236 11.71 -2.11 -8.43
C LEU A 236 10.26 -2.39 -8.85
N GLU A 237 9.29 -2.06 -8.00
CA GLU A 237 7.87 -2.14 -8.36
C GLU A 237 7.50 -1.14 -9.46
N THR A 238 7.93 0.12 -9.35
CA THR A 238 7.78 1.11 -10.42
C THR A 238 8.41 0.62 -11.74
N LEU A 239 9.57 -0.01 -11.67
CA LEU A 239 10.22 -0.59 -12.85
C LEU A 239 9.39 -1.75 -13.42
N ARG A 240 8.85 -2.64 -12.57
CA ARG A 240 7.99 -3.74 -12.99
C ARG A 240 6.77 -3.24 -13.75
N GLU A 241 6.06 -2.24 -13.20
CA GLU A 241 4.92 -1.62 -13.88
C GLU A 241 5.29 -1.05 -15.25
N CYS A 242 6.44 -0.38 -15.36
CA CYS A 242 6.95 0.13 -16.63
C CYS A 242 7.21 -0.98 -17.66
N LEU A 243 7.75 -2.11 -17.19
CA LEU A 243 8.05 -3.27 -18.05
C LEU A 243 6.75 -3.99 -18.50
N GLU A 244 5.73 -4.03 -17.67
CA GLU A 244 4.45 -4.66 -17.98
C GLU A 244 3.55 -3.80 -18.87
N ALA A 245 3.66 -2.47 -18.75
CA ALA A 245 2.83 -1.54 -19.54
C ALA A 245 3.12 -1.54 -21.05
N LYS A 246 4.27 -2.05 -21.49
CA LYS A 246 4.67 -2.07 -22.90
C LYS A 246 5.29 -3.42 -23.27
N ASP A 247 4.70 -4.06 -24.26
CA ASP A 247 5.25 -5.30 -24.84
C ASP A 247 6.27 -4.94 -25.95
N THR A 248 7.49 -4.59 -25.54
CA THR A 248 8.60 -4.31 -26.44
C THR A 248 9.91 -4.68 -25.78
N ASN A 249 10.88 -5.11 -26.60
CA ASN A 249 12.25 -5.40 -26.15
C ASN A 249 13.19 -4.20 -26.36
N ASP A 250 12.66 -3.03 -26.70
CA ASP A 250 13.42 -1.80 -26.92
C ASP A 250 13.28 -0.83 -25.73
N TRP A 251 13.73 0.41 -25.94
CA TRP A 251 13.61 1.49 -24.97
C TRP A 251 12.16 1.84 -24.67
N LEU A 252 11.80 1.87 -23.39
CA LEU A 252 10.45 2.19 -22.91
C LEU A 252 10.22 3.71 -22.79
N GLY A 253 11.31 4.48 -22.85
CA GLY A 253 11.32 5.92 -22.67
C GLY A 253 11.76 6.35 -21.27
N PHE A 254 11.77 7.66 -21.06
CA PHE A 254 12.15 8.25 -19.77
C PHE A 254 11.07 8.05 -18.71
N ASN A 255 11.45 7.47 -17.57
CA ASN A 255 10.60 7.39 -16.38
C ASN A 255 11.07 8.44 -15.37
N ARG A 256 10.17 9.34 -14.98
CA ARG A 256 10.48 10.46 -14.07
C ARG A 256 10.77 10.02 -12.62
N TRP A 257 10.21 8.88 -12.19
CA TRP A 257 10.40 8.37 -10.83
C TRP A 257 11.72 7.62 -10.67
N LEU A 258 12.20 7.01 -11.76
CA LEU A 258 13.49 6.34 -11.82
C LEU A 258 14.60 7.28 -12.37
N GLU A 259 14.21 8.48 -12.81
CA GLU A 259 15.10 9.50 -13.39
C GLU A 259 16.00 8.94 -14.51
N SER A 260 15.47 7.98 -15.27
CA SER A 260 16.26 7.25 -16.28
C SER A 260 15.40 6.83 -17.48
N ASN A 261 16.08 6.66 -18.63
CA ASN A 261 15.52 5.93 -19.74
C ASN A 261 15.59 4.43 -19.46
N ILE A 262 14.44 3.77 -19.52
CA ILE A 262 14.31 2.35 -19.16
C ILE A 262 14.36 1.50 -20.43
N ARG A 263 15.03 0.37 -20.33
CA ARG A 263 15.08 -0.65 -21.38
C ARG A 263 14.93 -2.04 -20.75
N ARG A 264 14.20 -2.91 -21.45
CA ARG A 264 14.14 -4.33 -21.08
C ARG A 264 15.48 -4.99 -21.42
N THR A 265 15.97 -5.86 -20.54
CA THR A 265 17.13 -6.71 -20.81
C THR A 265 16.82 -7.71 -21.91
N SER A 266 17.83 -8.12 -22.67
CA SER A 266 17.70 -9.01 -23.85
C SER A 266 18.02 -10.47 -23.54
N CYS A 267 18.01 -10.87 -22.26
CA CYS A 267 18.22 -12.26 -21.84
C CYS A 267 16.90 -12.99 -21.60
#